data_7630df930bc01781157d8868617c04e3
#
_entry.id   7630df930bc01781157d8868617c04e3
#
_cell.length_a   1.000
_cell.length_b   1.000
_cell.length_c   1.000
_cell.angle_alpha   90.00
_cell.angle_beta   90.00
_cell.angle_gamma   90.00
#
_symmetry.space_group_name_H-M   'P 1'
#
loop_
_entity.id
_entity.type
_entity.pdbx_description
1 polymer ?
#
loop_
_entity_poly.entity_id
_entity_poly.type
_entity_poly.pdbx_seq_one_letter_code
_entity_poly.pdbx_strand_id
1 'polypeptide(L)'
;EIAGIQAAKRTAELIPLCHPLQITKIDVKATLEKNGVKIISAIKCIGQTGIEMEALTAVSVALLTIYDMCKAAEKKMVIEKISLLEKSKTNI
;
A
#
# COMPACT_ATOMS: atom_id res chain seq x y z
N GLU A 1 0.70 7.31 -5.74
CA GLU A 1 -0.46 7.31 -4.80
C GLU A 1 -1.68 6.63 -5.44
N ILE A 2 -2.02 6.98 -6.65
CA ILE A 2 -3.19 6.40 -7.33
C ILE A 2 -3.04 4.89 -7.50
N ALA A 3 -1.85 4.43 -7.92
CA ALA A 3 -1.60 2.99 -8.09
C ALA A 3 -1.78 2.24 -6.77
N GLY A 4 -1.32 2.82 -5.66
CA GLY A 4 -1.49 2.21 -4.35
C GLY A 4 -2.95 2.13 -3.94
N ILE A 5 -3.72 3.17 -4.21
CA ILE A 5 -5.15 3.20 -3.91
C ILE A 5 -5.88 2.12 -4.72
N GLN A 6 -5.58 2.00 -6.01
CA GLN A 6 -6.18 0.97 -6.85
C GLN A 6 -5.82 -0.43 -6.37
N ALA A 7 -4.56 -0.63 -5.97
CA ALA A 7 -4.11 -1.93 -5.46
C ALA A 7 -4.85 -2.31 -4.18
N ALA A 8 -5.05 -1.36 -3.27
CA ALA A 8 -5.79 -1.62 -2.05
C ALA A 8 -7.21 -2.10 -2.35
N LYS A 9 -7.86 -1.48 -3.33
CA LYS A 9 -9.22 -1.86 -3.72
C LYS A 9 -9.28 -3.24 -4.38
N ARG A 10 -8.19 -3.72 -4.94
CA ARG A 10 -8.13 -4.98 -5.66
C ARG A 10 -7.36 -6.08 -4.93
N THR A 11 -7.10 -5.89 -3.65
CA THR A 11 -6.31 -6.85 -2.89
C THR A 11 -6.89 -8.26 -2.94
N ALA A 12 -8.21 -8.39 -2.83
CA ALA A 12 -8.84 -9.71 -2.88
C ALA A 12 -8.64 -10.41 -4.22
N GLU A 13 -8.43 -9.67 -5.30
CA GLU A 13 -8.14 -10.24 -6.61
C GLU A 13 -6.68 -10.65 -6.75
N LEU A 14 -5.78 -9.94 -6.07
CA LEU A 14 -4.34 -10.14 -6.18
C LEU A 14 -3.82 -11.21 -5.21
N ILE A 15 -4.43 -11.32 -4.03
CA ILE A 15 -3.98 -12.22 -2.98
C ILE A 15 -4.97 -13.39 -2.89
N PRO A 16 -4.55 -14.61 -3.24
CA PRO A 16 -5.42 -15.78 -3.15
C PRO A 16 -5.96 -15.99 -1.74
N LEU A 17 -7.23 -16.33 -1.64
CA LEU A 17 -7.93 -16.60 -0.39
C LEU A 17 -8.10 -15.40 0.53
N CYS A 18 -7.75 -14.21 0.07
CA CYS A 18 -8.03 -12.98 0.80
C CYS A 18 -9.50 -12.59 0.54
N HIS A 19 -10.23 -12.30 1.59
CA HIS A 19 -11.63 -11.93 1.46
C HIS A 19 -11.77 -10.45 1.11
N PRO A 20 -12.72 -10.08 0.24
CA PRO A 20 -13.01 -8.67 -0.01
C PRO A 20 -13.49 -8.00 1.28
N LEU A 21 -13.01 -6.79 1.51
CA LEU A 21 -13.41 -6.00 2.65
C LEU A 21 -14.14 -4.75 2.19
N GLN A 22 -15.06 -4.28 3.01
CA GLN A 22 -15.75 -3.03 2.74
C GLN A 22 -14.88 -1.87 3.23
N ILE A 23 -14.10 -1.32 2.31
CA ILE A 23 -13.17 -0.25 2.62
C ILE A 23 -13.92 1.07 2.67
N THR A 24 -13.74 1.84 3.74
CA THR A 24 -14.37 3.14 3.91
C THR A 24 -13.41 4.29 3.62
N LYS A 25 -12.11 4.08 3.75
CA LYS A 25 -11.13 5.12 3.51
C LYS A 25 -9.80 4.51 3.10
N ILE A 26 -9.18 5.09 2.07
CA ILE A 26 -7.84 4.73 1.63
C ILE A 26 -7.03 6.00 1.44
N ASP A 27 -5.91 6.10 2.16
CA ASP A 27 -4.93 7.16 1.96
C ASP A 27 -3.60 6.52 1.60
N VAL A 28 -2.98 6.97 0.53
CA VAL A 28 -1.63 6.55 0.14
C VAL A 28 -0.83 7.82 -0.11
N LYS A 29 0.22 8.00 0.67
CA LYS A 29 1.02 9.20 0.66
C LYS A 29 2.46 8.88 0.30
N ALA A 30 2.99 9.58 -0.71
CA ALA A 30 4.38 9.49 -1.10
C ALA A 30 5.11 10.74 -0.62
N THR A 31 6.24 10.54 0.05
CA THR A 31 7.05 11.64 0.57
C THR A 31 8.46 11.50 0.04
N LEU A 32 8.98 12.58 -0.56
CA LEU A 32 10.37 12.62 -0.99
C LEU A 32 11.27 12.81 0.21
N GLU A 33 12.28 11.95 0.30
CA GLU A 33 13.28 12.04 1.34
C GLU A 33 14.66 12.24 0.72
N LYS A 34 15.66 12.54 1.54
CA LYS A 34 17.00 12.84 1.06
C LYS A 34 17.56 11.77 0.13
N ASN A 35 17.33 10.51 0.45
CA ASN A 35 17.89 9.39 -0.29
C ASN A 35 16.84 8.51 -0.95
N GLY A 36 15.62 9.00 -1.12
CA GLY A 36 14.60 8.17 -1.74
C GLY A 36 13.18 8.66 -1.53
N VAL A 37 12.26 7.71 -1.59
CA VAL A 37 10.83 7.96 -1.44
C VAL A 37 10.28 7.05 -0.36
N LYS A 38 9.46 7.61 0.50
CA LYS A 38 8.76 6.88 1.55
C LYS A 38 7.28 6.85 1.21
N ILE A 39 6.69 5.67 1.26
CA ILE A 39 5.25 5.49 1.04
C ILE A 39 4.60 5.05 2.34
N ILE A 40 3.53 5.73 2.70
CA ILE A 40 2.71 5.34 3.84
C ILE A 40 1.28 5.17 3.36
N SER A 41 0.66 4.05 3.69
CA SER A 41 -0.75 3.84 3.42
C SER A 41 -1.52 3.75 4.74
N ALA A 42 -2.74 4.27 4.74
CA ALA A 42 -3.66 4.16 5.86
C ALA A 42 -5.02 3.78 5.30
N ILE A 43 -5.59 2.71 5.81
CA ILE A 43 -6.83 2.14 5.29
C ILE A 43 -7.79 1.88 6.44
N LYS A 44 -9.06 2.20 6.22
CA LYS A 44 -10.14 1.88 7.16
C LYS A 44 -11.20 1.06 6.47
N CYS A 45 -11.80 0.14 7.20
CA CYS A 45 -12.90 -0.67 6.69
C CYS A 45 -13.93 -0.89 7.79
N ILE A 46 -15.12 -1.31 7.37
CA ILE A 46 -16.17 -1.73 8.28
C ILE A 46 -15.99 -3.23 8.54
N GLY A 47 -16.08 -3.64 9.79
CA GLY A 47 -16.02 -5.05 10.14
C GLY A 47 -14.90 -5.37 11.10
N GLN A 48 -14.73 -6.66 11.35
CA GLN A 48 -13.82 -7.16 12.37
C GLN A 48 -12.49 -7.66 11.82
N THR A 49 -12.40 -7.81 10.51
CA THR A 49 -11.20 -8.32 9.87
C THR A 49 -10.16 -7.22 9.74
N GLY A 50 -8.91 -7.58 9.92
CA GLY A 50 -7.82 -6.64 9.72
C GLY A 50 -7.66 -6.25 8.26
N ILE A 51 -7.00 -5.12 8.05
CA ILE A 51 -6.79 -4.55 6.72
C ILE A 51 -5.31 -4.54 6.34
N GLU A 52 -4.52 -5.38 7.00
CA GLU A 52 -3.07 -5.40 6.77
C GLU A 52 -2.71 -5.76 5.33
N MET A 53 -3.46 -6.66 4.70
CA MET A 53 -3.15 -7.05 3.33
C MET A 53 -3.40 -5.91 2.36
N GLU A 54 -4.49 -5.17 2.55
CA GLU A 54 -4.79 -4.01 1.71
C GLU A 54 -3.73 -2.93 1.86
N ALA A 55 -3.31 -2.66 3.10
CA ALA A 55 -2.29 -1.66 3.36
C ALA A 55 -0.93 -2.06 2.77
N LEU A 56 -0.53 -3.32 2.97
CA LEU A 56 0.75 -3.82 2.43
C LEU A 56 0.74 -3.86 0.91
N THR A 57 -0.38 -4.28 0.32
CA THR A 57 -0.52 -4.32 -1.14
C THR A 57 -0.45 -2.90 -1.72
N ALA A 58 -1.11 -1.93 -1.08
CA ALA A 58 -1.08 -0.55 -1.52
C ALA A 58 0.36 -0.01 -1.57
N VAL A 59 1.11 -0.20 -0.50
CA VAL A 59 2.51 0.25 -0.43
C VAL A 59 3.37 -0.47 -1.45
N SER A 60 3.20 -1.78 -1.57
CA SER A 60 4.00 -2.59 -2.50
C SER A 60 3.82 -2.14 -3.94
N VAL A 61 2.58 -1.96 -4.38
CA VAL A 61 2.30 -1.55 -5.76
C VAL A 61 2.72 -0.12 -6.00
N ALA A 62 2.56 0.77 -5.01
CA ALA A 62 3.02 2.15 -5.13
C ALA A 62 4.54 2.19 -5.33
N LEU A 63 5.30 1.40 -4.56
CA LEU A 63 6.75 1.34 -4.70
C LEU A 63 7.18 0.73 -6.02
N LEU A 64 6.50 -0.34 -6.47
CA LEU A 64 6.78 -0.94 -7.77
C LEU A 64 6.52 0.05 -8.90
N THR A 65 5.47 0.86 -8.79
CA THR A 65 5.15 1.86 -9.79
C THR A 65 6.25 2.92 -9.87
N ILE A 66 6.73 3.39 -8.71
CA ILE A 66 7.83 4.35 -8.68
C ILE A 66 9.09 3.75 -9.28
N TYR A 67 9.38 2.50 -8.94
CA TYR A 67 10.53 1.80 -9.49
C TYR A 67 10.44 1.73 -11.02
N ASP A 68 9.30 1.32 -11.53
CA ASP A 68 9.09 1.19 -12.97
C ASP A 68 9.26 2.52 -13.70
N MET A 69 8.71 3.59 -13.13
CA MET A 69 8.75 4.91 -13.77
C MET A 69 10.12 5.57 -13.71
N CYS A 70 10.95 5.23 -12.73
CA CYS A 70 12.23 5.89 -12.51
C CYS A 70 13.45 5.03 -12.84
N LYS A 71 13.28 3.75 -13.14
CA LYS A 71 14.41 2.84 -13.32
C LYS A 71 15.36 3.22 -14.44
N ALA A 72 14.86 3.89 -15.46
CA ALA A 72 15.71 4.32 -16.58
C ALA A 72 16.65 5.45 -16.17
N ALA A 73 16.23 6.29 -15.22
CA ALA A 73 17.02 7.42 -14.75
C ALA A 73 17.94 7.03 -13.58
N GLU A 74 17.50 6.08 -12.75
CA GLU A 74 18.27 5.65 -11.57
C GLU A 74 18.33 4.13 -11.52
N LYS A 75 19.46 3.59 -11.92
CA LYS A 75 19.65 2.14 -12.04
C LYS A 75 19.93 1.44 -10.71
N LYS A 76 20.25 2.21 -9.67
CA LYS A 76 20.59 1.64 -8.36
C LYS A 76 19.44 1.66 -7.37
N MET A 77 18.22 1.93 -7.84
CA MET A 77 17.07 1.92 -6.96
C MET A 77 16.80 0.56 -6.37
N VAL A 78 16.44 0.54 -5.10
CA VAL A 78 16.13 -0.67 -4.36
C VAL A 78 14.86 -0.43 -3.55
N ILE A 79 13.97 -1.42 -3.54
CA ILE A 79 12.86 -1.43 -2.59
C ILE A 79 13.40 -2.09 -1.32
N GLU A 80 13.60 -1.29 -0.27
CA GLU A 80 14.31 -1.78 0.90
C GLU A 80 13.43 -2.49 1.90
N LYS A 81 12.31 -1.86 2.28
CA LYS A 81 11.54 -2.39 3.40
C LYS A 81 10.06 -2.10 3.23
N ILE A 82 9.26 -3.13 3.40
CA ILE A 82 7.80 -3.01 3.47
C ILE A 82 7.40 -3.62 4.79
N SER A 83 6.74 -2.85 5.66
CA SER A 83 6.38 -3.33 6.97
C SER A 83 5.08 -2.71 7.46
N LEU A 84 4.42 -3.40 8.37
CA LEU A 84 3.22 -2.92 9.03
C LEU A 84 3.63 -2.12 10.26
N LEU A 85 3.27 -0.84 10.29
CA LEU A 85 3.62 0.05 11.41
C LEU A 85 2.62 -0.07 12.55
N GLU A 86 1.34 -0.11 12.21
CA GLU A 86 0.28 -0.09 13.20
C GLU A 86 -0.89 -0.90 12.71
N LYS A 87 -1.50 -1.66 13.61
CA LYS A 87 -2.68 -2.44 13.33
C LYS A 87 -3.71 -2.13 14.39
N SER A 88 -4.84 -1.58 13.98
CA SER A 88 -5.94 -1.29 14.87
C SER A 88 -7.26 -1.62 14.21
N LYS A 89 -8.27 -1.91 15.01
CA LYS A 89 -9.61 -2.18 14.54
C LYS A 89 -10.54 -1.10 15.01
N THR A 90 -11.43 -0.67 14.13
CA THR A 90 -12.50 0.23 14.51
C THR A 90 -13.82 -0.49 14.28
N ASN A 91 -14.57 -0.66 15.33
CA ASN A 91 -15.91 -1.23 15.26
C ASN A 91 -16.94 -0.11 15.21
N ILE A 92 -17.80 -0.19 14.24
CA ILE A 92 -18.85 0.79 14.06
C ILE A 92 -20.19 0.10 14.16
#